data_22201413312d933c491fa34bd5f9aca5
#
_entry.id   22201413312d933c491fa34bd5f9aca5
#
_cell.length_a   1.000
_cell.length_b   1.000
_cell.length_c   1.000
_cell.angle_alpha   90.00
_cell.angle_beta   90.00
_cell.angle_gamma   90.00
#
_symmetry.space_group_name_H-M   'P 1'
#
loop_
_entity.id
_entity.type
_entity.pdbx_description
1 polymer ?
#
loop_
_entity_poly.entity_id
_entity_poly.type
_entity_poly.pdbx_seq_one_letter_code
_entity_poly.pdbx_strand_id
1 'polypeptide(L)'
;MPKTTKAKKKVTKPKAKVTKTKAKTVSKPKVVVKAPIKISKNYVPKDTEKYMCEKHKVFFRIRLTEWKKDLVKANNEALYHGSMDDNSVSADVVDQASSYTDKNVEMKAINRQIKLISEIDKALLRIKDETYGYCLDTAEQIGLKRLMARPVAKYTIAAQEKHEKNEKVHADE
;
A
#
# COMPACT_ATOMS: atom_id res chain seq x y z
N MET A 1 44.94 -35.94 52.92
CA MET A 1 43.61 -35.99 52.26
C MET A 1 42.56 -35.54 53.24
N PRO A 2 41.93 -34.37 53.10
CA PRO A 2 40.68 -34.08 53.80
C PRO A 2 39.51 -34.02 52.80
N LYS A 3 38.39 -34.60 53.26
CA LYS A 3 37.10 -34.70 52.52
C LYS A 3 36.35 -33.39 52.63
N THR A 4 36.00 -32.76 51.48
CA THR A 4 35.13 -31.56 51.43
C THR A 4 33.69 -31.95 51.30
N THR A 5 32.89 -31.65 52.31
CA THR A 5 31.45 -31.81 52.35
C THR A 5 30.74 -30.66 51.61
N LYS A 6 29.91 -31.02 50.58
CA LYS A 6 29.07 -30.10 49.83
C LYS A 6 27.80 -29.78 50.64
N ALA A 7 27.64 -28.54 51.09
CA ALA A 7 26.41 -28.01 51.64
C ALA A 7 25.45 -27.57 50.50
N LYS A 8 24.25 -28.20 50.45
CA LYS A 8 23.15 -27.81 49.57
C LYS A 8 22.41 -26.60 50.11
N LYS A 9 22.54 -25.44 49.49
CA LYS A 9 21.72 -24.24 49.75
C LYS A 9 20.37 -24.38 49.07
N LYS A 10 19.31 -24.46 49.90
CA LYS A 10 17.88 -24.51 49.49
C LYS A 10 17.45 -23.07 49.15
N VAL A 11 17.18 -22.78 47.87
CA VAL A 11 16.66 -21.48 47.44
C VAL A 11 15.13 -21.54 47.49
N THR A 12 14.54 -20.80 48.42
CA THR A 12 13.11 -20.56 48.51
C THR A 12 12.68 -19.46 47.59
N LYS A 13 11.78 -19.77 46.63
CA LYS A 13 11.15 -18.77 45.75
C LYS A 13 10.06 -18.00 46.49
N PRO A 14 10.02 -16.63 46.42
CA PRO A 14 8.88 -15.88 46.92
C PRO A 14 7.71 -15.97 45.95
N LYS A 15 6.53 -16.33 46.47
CA LYS A 15 5.23 -16.28 45.79
C LYS A 15 4.83 -14.82 45.58
N ALA A 16 4.86 -14.33 44.34
CA ALA A 16 4.23 -13.07 43.96
C ALA A 16 2.71 -13.23 43.90
N LYS A 17 1.98 -12.45 44.69
CA LYS A 17 0.53 -12.27 44.61
C LYS A 17 0.18 -11.57 43.30
N VAL A 18 -0.49 -12.29 42.38
CA VAL A 18 -1.07 -11.68 41.17
C VAL A 18 -2.39 -11.01 41.57
N THR A 19 -2.36 -9.70 41.68
CA THR A 19 -3.56 -8.86 41.76
C THR A 19 -4.23 -8.84 40.39
N LYS A 20 -5.41 -9.44 40.28
CA LYS A 20 -6.27 -9.37 39.09
C LYS A 20 -6.83 -7.93 38.93
N THR A 21 -6.18 -7.10 38.15
CA THR A 21 -6.77 -5.85 37.66
C THR A 21 -7.79 -6.19 36.58
N LYS A 22 -9.06 -5.86 36.82
CA LYS A 22 -10.15 -5.97 35.87
C LYS A 22 -9.84 -5.09 34.66
N ALA A 23 -9.54 -5.71 33.51
CA ALA A 23 -9.45 -5.02 32.24
C ALA A 23 -10.82 -4.43 31.91
N LYS A 24 -10.92 -3.08 31.86
CA LYS A 24 -12.06 -2.38 31.29
C LYS A 24 -12.13 -2.75 29.81
N THR A 25 -13.17 -3.45 29.41
CA THR A 25 -13.52 -3.71 28.01
C THR A 25 -13.76 -2.37 27.32
N VAL A 26 -12.79 -1.92 26.55
CA VAL A 26 -12.97 -0.80 25.62
C VAL A 26 -13.87 -1.30 24.51
N SER A 27 -15.12 -0.86 24.52
CA SER A 27 -16.10 -1.14 23.48
C SER A 27 -15.56 -0.56 22.16
N LYS A 28 -15.29 -1.44 21.19
CA LYS A 28 -14.98 -1.04 19.80
C LYS A 28 -16.12 -0.15 19.28
N PRO A 29 -15.82 1.01 18.66
CA PRO A 29 -16.86 1.85 18.07
C PRO A 29 -17.61 1.01 17.02
N LYS A 30 -18.93 0.92 17.15
CA LYS A 30 -19.80 0.32 16.13
C LYS A 30 -19.59 1.09 14.82
N VAL A 31 -18.92 0.46 13.87
CA VAL A 31 -18.86 0.95 12.49
C VAL A 31 -20.29 0.90 11.96
N VAL A 32 -20.93 2.06 11.89
CA VAL A 32 -22.23 2.20 11.24
C VAL A 32 -21.99 1.98 9.76
N VAL A 33 -22.28 0.77 9.29
CA VAL A 33 -22.23 0.44 7.87
C VAL A 33 -23.38 1.18 7.19
N LYS A 34 -23.10 2.39 6.69
CA LYS A 34 -24.05 3.14 5.86
C LYS A 34 -24.35 2.32 4.61
N ALA A 35 -25.62 2.21 4.23
CA ALA A 35 -26.06 1.50 3.05
C ALA A 35 -25.24 1.91 1.80
N PRO A 36 -24.87 0.97 0.91
CA PRO A 36 -24.06 1.26 -0.27
C PRO A 36 -24.82 2.23 -1.18
N ILE A 37 -24.29 3.43 -1.35
CA ILE A 37 -24.85 4.42 -2.28
C ILE A 37 -24.59 3.90 -3.69
N LYS A 38 -25.66 3.62 -4.43
CA LYS A 38 -25.58 3.27 -5.85
C LYS A 38 -25.32 4.54 -6.66
N ILE A 39 -24.20 4.62 -7.33
CA ILE A 39 -23.85 5.72 -8.24
C ILE A 39 -24.16 5.27 -9.68
N SER A 40 -24.67 6.20 -10.50
CA SER A 40 -24.83 5.99 -11.95
C SER A 40 -23.45 5.70 -12.58
N LYS A 41 -23.41 4.80 -13.56
CA LYS A 41 -22.16 4.46 -14.28
C LYS A 41 -21.49 5.67 -14.94
N ASN A 42 -22.27 6.70 -15.30
CA ASN A 42 -21.77 7.91 -15.96
C ASN A 42 -21.54 9.07 -14.99
N TYR A 43 -21.50 8.80 -13.67
CA TYR A 43 -21.24 9.86 -12.69
C TYR A 43 -19.80 10.31 -12.75
N VAL A 44 -19.59 11.63 -12.85
CA VAL A 44 -18.28 12.27 -12.77
C VAL A 44 -18.30 13.29 -11.62
N PRO A 45 -17.35 13.25 -10.69
CA PRO A 45 -17.24 14.21 -9.61
C PRO A 45 -17.14 15.65 -10.14
N LYS A 46 -17.93 16.58 -9.58
CA LYS A 46 -17.93 18.00 -9.96
C LYS A 46 -17.46 18.85 -8.78
N ASP A 47 -16.77 19.94 -9.06
CA ASP A 47 -16.33 20.92 -8.06
C ASP A 47 -17.47 21.65 -7.37
N THR A 48 -18.71 21.59 -7.93
CA THR A 48 -19.92 22.19 -7.35
C THR A 48 -20.50 21.40 -6.17
N GLU A 49 -20.11 20.11 -6.03
CA GLU A 49 -20.55 19.26 -4.93
C GLU A 49 -19.62 19.44 -3.71
N LYS A 50 -20.13 19.09 -2.52
CA LYS A 50 -19.28 19.11 -1.31
C LYS A 50 -18.05 18.22 -1.53
N TYR A 51 -16.87 18.77 -1.28
CA TYR A 51 -15.61 18.06 -1.43
C TYR A 51 -15.61 16.74 -0.64
N MET A 52 -15.14 15.65 -1.27
CA MET A 52 -15.12 14.29 -0.71
C MET A 52 -16.44 13.84 -0.08
N CYS A 53 -17.57 14.20 -0.70
CA CYS A 53 -18.86 13.63 -0.33
C CYS A 53 -18.86 12.10 -0.54
N GLU A 54 -19.84 11.41 0.01
CA GLU A 54 -19.91 9.94 -0.10
C GLU A 54 -19.96 9.45 -1.56
N LYS A 55 -20.58 10.23 -2.48
CA LYS A 55 -20.58 9.92 -3.91
C LYS A 55 -19.17 9.94 -4.51
N HIS A 56 -18.37 10.96 -4.18
CA HIS A 56 -16.97 11.04 -4.61
C HIS A 56 -16.15 9.86 -4.11
N LYS A 57 -16.28 9.52 -2.82
CA LYS A 57 -15.56 8.36 -2.21
C LYS A 57 -15.92 7.04 -2.90
N VAL A 58 -17.22 6.82 -3.21
CA VAL A 58 -17.65 5.61 -3.89
C VAL A 58 -17.15 5.58 -5.33
N PHE A 59 -17.19 6.71 -6.06
CA PHE A 59 -16.64 6.82 -7.41
C PHE A 59 -15.16 6.45 -7.46
N PHE A 60 -14.33 7.07 -6.60
CA PHE A 60 -12.90 6.76 -6.56
C PHE A 60 -12.61 5.33 -6.11
N ARG A 61 -13.42 4.78 -5.19
CA ARG A 61 -13.30 3.37 -4.77
C ARG A 61 -13.54 2.42 -5.95
N ILE A 62 -14.59 2.63 -6.73
CA ILE A 62 -14.89 1.80 -7.90
C ILE A 62 -13.73 1.90 -8.89
N ARG A 63 -13.34 3.11 -9.28
CA ARG A 63 -12.27 3.36 -10.24
C ARG A 63 -10.93 2.74 -9.83
N LEU A 64 -10.53 2.90 -8.55
CA LEU A 64 -9.31 2.29 -8.02
C LEU A 64 -9.39 0.76 -7.99
N THR A 65 -10.55 0.20 -7.68
CA THR A 65 -10.74 -1.25 -7.63
C THR A 65 -10.69 -1.87 -9.04
N GLU A 66 -11.28 -1.23 -10.02
CA GLU A 66 -11.22 -1.64 -11.43
C GLU A 66 -9.77 -1.57 -11.93
N TRP A 67 -9.12 -0.43 -11.73
CA TRP A 67 -7.72 -0.26 -12.13
C TRP A 67 -6.78 -1.28 -11.46
N LYS A 68 -6.97 -1.58 -10.18
CA LYS A 68 -6.23 -2.65 -9.51
C LYS A 68 -6.42 -4.01 -10.17
N LYS A 69 -7.67 -4.37 -10.53
CA LYS A 69 -7.97 -5.64 -11.20
C LYS A 69 -7.27 -5.75 -12.54
N ASP A 70 -7.29 -4.67 -13.33
CA ASP A 70 -6.65 -4.63 -14.64
C ASP A 70 -5.14 -4.80 -14.54
N LEU A 71 -4.51 -4.10 -13.57
CA LEU A 71 -3.07 -4.23 -13.31
C LEU A 71 -2.68 -5.65 -12.84
N VAL A 72 -3.45 -6.23 -11.94
CA VAL A 72 -3.19 -7.61 -11.45
C VAL A 72 -3.33 -8.60 -12.60
N LYS A 73 -4.35 -8.44 -13.46
CA LYS A 73 -4.54 -9.28 -14.62
C LYS A 73 -3.37 -9.15 -15.60
N ALA A 74 -2.97 -7.93 -15.95
CA ALA A 74 -1.84 -7.67 -16.84
C ALA A 74 -0.51 -8.24 -16.28
N ASN A 75 -0.27 -8.10 -14.96
CA ASN A 75 0.92 -8.70 -14.34
C ASN A 75 0.93 -10.22 -14.40
N ASN A 76 -0.22 -10.86 -14.16
CA ASN A 76 -0.32 -12.31 -14.22
C ASN A 76 -0.12 -12.82 -15.66
N GLU A 77 -0.64 -12.12 -16.65
CA GLU A 77 -0.44 -12.43 -18.06
C GLU A 77 1.03 -12.30 -18.46
N ALA A 78 1.70 -11.20 -18.06
CA ALA A 78 3.11 -10.98 -18.32
C ALA A 78 4.00 -12.08 -17.67
N LEU A 79 3.74 -12.44 -16.42
CA LEU A 79 4.45 -13.52 -15.74
C LEU A 79 4.22 -14.88 -16.41
N TYR A 80 3.02 -15.14 -16.89
CA TYR A 80 2.71 -16.39 -17.60
C TYR A 80 3.47 -16.48 -18.92
N HIS A 81 3.49 -15.41 -19.73
CA HIS A 81 4.26 -15.36 -20.97
C HIS A 81 5.76 -15.49 -20.73
N GLY A 82 6.31 -14.75 -19.77
CA GLY A 82 7.73 -14.83 -19.41
C GLY A 82 8.17 -16.23 -18.95
N SER A 83 7.29 -16.99 -18.32
CA SER A 83 7.56 -18.38 -17.89
C SER A 83 7.50 -19.38 -19.05
N MET A 84 6.73 -19.13 -20.09
CA MET A 84 6.65 -19.98 -21.27
C MET A 84 7.85 -19.82 -22.20
N ASP A 85 8.42 -18.63 -22.30
CA ASP A 85 9.59 -18.34 -23.14
C ASP A 85 10.90 -18.87 -22.57
N ASP A 86 10.94 -19.30 -21.33
CA ASP A 86 12.15 -19.83 -20.68
C ASP A 86 12.66 -21.16 -21.28
N ASN A 87 11.82 -21.81 -22.10
CA ASN A 87 12.18 -23.07 -22.79
C ASN A 87 12.96 -22.86 -24.11
N SER A 88 13.09 -21.63 -24.59
CA SER A 88 13.90 -21.33 -25.78
C SER A 88 15.31 -20.94 -25.38
N VAL A 89 16.11 -21.93 -24.98
CA VAL A 89 17.58 -21.74 -24.83
C VAL A 89 18.14 -21.54 -26.24
N SER A 90 18.32 -20.27 -26.63
CA SER A 90 19.04 -19.96 -27.86
C SER A 90 20.47 -20.50 -27.79
N ALA A 91 20.92 -21.16 -28.83
CA ALA A 91 22.27 -21.69 -28.93
C ALA A 91 23.33 -20.58 -29.10
N ASP A 92 22.92 -19.37 -29.52
CA ASP A 92 23.80 -18.22 -29.73
C ASP A 92 23.91 -17.34 -28.48
N VAL A 93 25.17 -17.03 -28.10
CA VAL A 93 25.52 -16.18 -26.96
C VAL A 93 24.98 -14.76 -27.13
N VAL A 94 24.91 -14.22 -28.35
CA VAL A 94 24.39 -12.87 -28.64
C VAL A 94 22.88 -12.84 -28.42
N ASP A 95 22.16 -13.84 -28.87
CA ASP A 95 20.73 -13.98 -28.64
C ASP A 95 20.39 -14.18 -27.17
N GLN A 96 21.22 -14.93 -26.43
CA GLN A 96 21.06 -15.04 -24.96
C GLN A 96 21.22 -13.69 -24.25
N ALA A 97 22.21 -12.89 -24.64
CA ALA A 97 22.42 -11.57 -24.04
C ALA A 97 21.25 -10.61 -24.31
N SER A 98 20.72 -10.63 -25.52
CA SER A 98 19.53 -9.85 -25.90
C SER A 98 18.30 -10.27 -25.09
N SER A 99 18.02 -11.57 -25.05
CA SER A 99 16.91 -12.14 -24.28
C SER A 99 17.01 -11.83 -22.78
N TYR A 100 18.21 -11.88 -22.21
CA TYR A 100 18.44 -11.49 -20.81
C TYR A 100 18.12 -10.00 -20.56
N THR A 101 18.50 -9.14 -21.50
CA THR A 101 18.22 -7.70 -21.41
C THR A 101 16.73 -7.44 -21.46
N ASP A 102 16.00 -8.08 -22.38
CA ASP A 102 14.57 -7.95 -22.52
C ASP A 102 13.81 -8.43 -21.27
N LYS A 103 14.20 -9.60 -20.72
CA LYS A 103 13.66 -10.12 -19.46
C LYS A 103 13.89 -9.15 -18.28
N ASN A 104 15.06 -8.50 -18.22
CA ASN A 104 15.34 -7.49 -17.20
C ASN A 104 14.44 -6.26 -17.33
N VAL A 105 14.18 -5.78 -18.55
CA VAL A 105 13.27 -4.65 -18.79
C VAL A 105 11.84 -5.01 -18.39
N GLU A 106 11.38 -6.20 -18.77
CA GLU A 106 10.06 -6.71 -18.40
C GLU A 106 9.90 -6.84 -16.87
N MET A 107 10.88 -7.44 -16.20
CA MET A 107 10.87 -7.58 -14.75
C MET A 107 10.84 -6.22 -14.04
N LYS A 108 11.56 -5.23 -14.55
CA LYS A 108 11.51 -3.84 -14.05
C LYS A 108 10.12 -3.22 -14.25
N ALA A 109 9.45 -3.53 -15.37
CA ALA A 109 8.08 -3.06 -15.63
C ALA A 109 7.09 -3.69 -14.64
N ILE A 110 7.15 -5.00 -14.42
CA ILE A 110 6.33 -5.73 -13.44
C ILE A 110 6.54 -5.16 -12.04
N ASN A 111 7.79 -4.94 -11.61
CA ASN A 111 8.10 -4.36 -10.31
C ASN A 111 7.50 -2.96 -10.12
N ARG A 112 7.48 -2.12 -11.16
CA ARG A 112 6.80 -0.81 -11.10
C ARG A 112 5.29 -0.97 -10.95
N GLN A 113 4.68 -1.93 -11.63
CA GLN A 113 3.25 -2.20 -11.52
C GLN A 113 2.87 -2.74 -10.14
N ILE A 114 3.69 -3.60 -9.52
CA ILE A 114 3.51 -4.08 -8.14
C ILE A 114 3.54 -2.91 -7.15
N LYS A 115 4.51 -1.98 -7.30
CA LYS A 115 4.56 -0.77 -6.48
C LYS A 115 3.29 0.06 -6.65
N LEU A 116 2.79 0.22 -7.87
CA LEU A 116 1.54 0.94 -8.15
C LEU A 116 0.33 0.27 -7.52
N ILE A 117 0.23 -1.06 -7.55
CA ILE A 117 -0.83 -1.82 -6.86
C ILE A 117 -0.79 -1.53 -5.35
N SER A 118 0.40 -1.52 -4.73
CA SER A 118 0.55 -1.13 -3.33
C SER A 118 0.07 0.29 -3.04
N GLU A 119 0.33 1.25 -3.93
CA GLU A 119 -0.17 2.63 -3.80
C GLU A 119 -1.69 2.71 -3.93
N ILE A 120 -2.29 1.91 -4.81
CA ILE A 120 -3.75 1.80 -4.93
C ILE A 120 -4.34 1.24 -3.64
N ASP A 121 -3.73 0.22 -3.03
CA ASP A 121 -4.20 -0.33 -1.75
C ASP A 121 -4.13 0.69 -0.62
N LYS A 122 -3.07 1.47 -0.55
CA LYS A 122 -2.95 2.59 0.39
C LYS A 122 -4.03 3.65 0.15
N ALA A 123 -4.36 3.94 -1.11
CA ALA A 123 -5.44 4.87 -1.45
C ALA A 123 -6.83 4.32 -1.03
N LEU A 124 -7.09 3.03 -1.27
CA LEU A 124 -8.31 2.38 -0.81
C LEU A 124 -8.45 2.35 0.71
N LEU A 125 -7.34 2.18 1.43
CA LEU A 125 -7.31 2.28 2.89
C LEU A 125 -7.67 3.70 3.35
N ARG A 126 -7.07 4.74 2.75
CA ARG A 126 -7.41 6.15 3.05
C ARG A 126 -8.88 6.48 2.78
N ILE A 127 -9.51 5.85 1.77
CA ILE A 127 -10.96 6.01 1.55
C ILE A 127 -11.77 5.42 2.70
N LYS A 128 -11.34 4.30 3.28
CA LYS A 128 -11.97 3.69 4.46
C LYS A 128 -11.81 4.55 5.71
N ASP A 129 -10.62 5.13 5.88
CA ASP A 129 -10.26 5.97 7.03
C ASP A 129 -10.74 7.43 6.88
N GLU A 130 -11.49 7.72 5.80
CA GLU A 130 -12.02 9.05 5.47
C GLU A 130 -10.97 10.16 5.26
N THR A 131 -9.71 9.80 5.14
CA THR A 131 -8.57 10.72 4.92
C THR A 131 -8.22 10.91 3.45
N TYR A 132 -8.90 10.21 2.53
CA TYR A 132 -8.68 10.33 1.10
C TYR A 132 -9.07 11.72 0.58
N GLY A 133 -8.23 12.27 -0.30
CA GLY A 133 -8.44 13.60 -0.87
C GLY A 133 -7.71 14.72 -0.14
N TYR A 134 -7.08 14.43 0.99
CA TYR A 134 -6.28 15.39 1.74
C TYR A 134 -4.79 15.04 1.64
N CYS A 135 -3.96 16.08 1.60
CA CYS A 135 -2.51 15.96 1.57
C CYS A 135 -2.01 15.32 2.88
N LEU A 136 -1.02 14.43 2.79
CA LEU A 136 -0.45 13.78 3.98
C LEU A 136 0.40 14.75 4.82
N ASP A 137 1.01 15.76 4.19
CA ASP A 137 1.91 16.68 4.89
C ASP A 137 1.19 17.93 5.39
N THR A 138 0.35 18.54 4.53
CA THR A 138 -0.26 19.83 4.83
C THR A 138 -1.71 19.72 5.25
N ALA A 139 -2.32 18.53 5.17
CA ALA A 139 -3.74 18.29 5.39
C ALA A 139 -4.69 19.14 4.49
N GLU A 140 -4.15 19.85 3.49
CA GLU A 140 -4.91 20.62 2.51
C GLU A 140 -5.66 19.71 1.53
N GLN A 141 -6.69 20.23 0.90
CA GLN A 141 -7.45 19.49 -0.11
C GLN A 141 -6.63 19.29 -1.38
N ILE A 142 -6.53 18.05 -1.83
CA ILE A 142 -6.00 17.72 -3.16
C ILE A 142 -7.12 17.98 -4.16
N GLY A 143 -6.92 18.91 -5.11
CA GLY A 143 -7.96 19.28 -6.09
C GLY A 143 -8.55 18.07 -6.82
N LEU A 144 -9.87 18.07 -7.07
CA LEU A 144 -10.57 16.98 -7.76
C LEU A 144 -9.95 16.68 -9.13
N LYS A 145 -9.55 17.69 -9.87
CA LYS A 145 -8.90 17.53 -11.18
C LYS A 145 -7.62 16.69 -11.08
N ARG A 146 -6.81 16.93 -10.04
CA ARG A 146 -5.58 16.14 -9.79
C ARG A 146 -5.91 14.68 -9.42
N LEU A 147 -6.92 14.45 -8.58
CA LEU A 147 -7.37 13.10 -8.23
C LEU A 147 -8.00 12.36 -9.41
N MET A 148 -8.69 13.07 -10.30
CA MET A 148 -9.20 12.49 -11.56
C MET A 148 -8.08 12.04 -12.49
N ALA A 149 -7.01 12.83 -12.60
CA ALA A 149 -5.83 12.49 -13.38
C ALA A 149 -4.98 11.39 -12.70
N ARG A 150 -4.76 11.50 -11.39
CA ARG A 150 -3.96 10.56 -10.60
C ARG A 150 -4.68 10.16 -9.30
N PRO A 151 -5.50 9.10 -9.33
CA PRO A 151 -6.32 8.70 -8.16
C PRO A 151 -5.50 8.27 -6.93
N VAL A 152 -4.24 7.88 -7.11
CA VAL A 152 -3.32 7.51 -6.01
C VAL A 152 -2.56 8.69 -5.40
N ALA A 153 -2.84 9.94 -5.83
CA ALA A 153 -2.13 11.11 -5.33
C ALA A 153 -2.23 11.23 -3.80
N LYS A 154 -1.08 11.52 -3.16
CA LYS A 154 -0.95 11.68 -1.71
C LYS A 154 -0.73 13.12 -1.29
N TYR A 155 -0.18 13.93 -2.19
CA TYR A 155 0.27 15.28 -1.94
C TYR A 155 -0.39 16.28 -2.88
N THR A 156 -0.52 17.52 -2.44
CA THR A 156 -0.82 18.66 -3.31
C THR A 156 0.36 18.89 -4.27
N ILE A 157 0.18 19.71 -5.30
CA ILE A 157 1.25 20.01 -6.27
C ILE A 157 2.44 20.62 -5.54
N ALA A 158 2.20 21.61 -4.69
CA ALA A 158 3.27 22.30 -3.94
C ALA A 158 4.04 21.37 -2.99
N ALA A 159 3.34 20.46 -2.29
CA ALA A 159 3.98 19.47 -1.43
C ALA A 159 4.79 18.45 -2.24
N GLN A 160 4.27 18.00 -3.37
CA GLN A 160 4.97 17.07 -4.26
C GLN A 160 6.28 17.69 -4.82
N GLU A 161 6.24 18.95 -5.25
CA GLU A 161 7.43 19.66 -5.71
C GLU A 161 8.51 19.80 -4.64
N LYS A 162 8.10 20.01 -3.37
CA LYS A 162 9.05 20.04 -2.25
C LYS A 162 9.72 18.67 -2.03
N HIS A 163 8.93 17.59 -2.09
CA HIS A 163 9.49 16.24 -1.97
C HIS A 163 10.48 15.93 -3.09
N GLU A 164 10.12 16.23 -4.33
CA GLU A 164 10.99 15.99 -5.49
C GLU A 164 12.30 16.83 -5.43
N LYS A 165 12.22 18.07 -4.92
CA LYS A 165 13.42 18.89 -4.70
C LYS A 165 14.32 18.28 -3.62
N ASN A 166 13.73 17.84 -2.51
CA ASN A 166 14.49 17.21 -1.43
C ASN A 166 15.13 15.89 -1.88
N GLU A 167 14.40 15.07 -2.62
CA GLU A 167 14.92 13.80 -3.16
C GLU A 167 16.11 14.04 -4.10
N LYS A 168 16.07 15.08 -4.95
CA LYS A 168 17.20 15.44 -5.83
C LYS A 168 18.43 15.83 -5.03
N VAL A 169 18.27 16.67 -4.00
CA VAL A 169 19.40 17.11 -3.15
C VAL A 169 20.07 15.92 -2.44
N HIS A 170 19.28 14.92 -1.96
CA HIS A 170 19.84 13.75 -1.30
C HIS A 170 20.30 12.63 -2.23
N ALA A 171 19.95 12.68 -3.51
CA ALA A 171 20.46 11.72 -4.50
C ALA A 171 21.85 12.08 -5.03
N ASP A 172 22.28 13.35 -4.82
CA ASP A 172 23.59 13.88 -5.25
C ASP A 172 24.64 13.80 -4.12
N GLU A 173 24.26 13.33 -2.90
CA GLU A 173 25.17 13.01 -1.78
C GLU A 173 25.54 11.51 -1.81
#